data_f1ffa0b3f1a0676166c331569c56dcfa
#
_entry.id   f1ffa0b3f1a0676166c331569c56dcfa
#
_cell.length_a   1.000
_cell.length_b   1.000
_cell.length_c   1.000
_cell.angle_alpha   90.00
_cell.angle_beta   90.00
_cell.angle_gamma   90.00
#
_symmetry.space_group_name_H-M   'P 1'
#
loop_
_entity.id
_entity.type
_entity.pdbx_description
1 polymer ?
#
loop_
_entity_poly.entity_id
_entity_poly.type
_entity_poly.pdbx_seq_one_letter_code
_entity_poly.pdbx_strand_id
1 'polypeptide(L)'
;MRFPVLWLIGVSFLAAADSKQEEVAKELEKLEGKWRFVAIVSEGKDIPEDVVKAARLTISGKRFTLRMNTDTQTGIINLNPSAYPKTIEVTYNSGPERGKKALGIYELEYNKLKVCMGIVGATRPTKFVSKPQSGHVLETLMREKSSPNRSNQGKNSP
;
A
#
# COMPACT_ATOMS: atom_id res chain seq x y z
N MET A 1 -49.01 6.36 40.19
CA MET A 1 -48.79 5.94 38.81
C MET A 1 -47.36 6.27 38.41
N ARG A 2 -46.52 5.23 38.31
CA ARG A 2 -45.10 5.38 37.97
C ARG A 2 -44.94 4.87 36.56
N PHE A 3 -44.60 5.73 35.60
CA PHE A 3 -44.23 5.33 34.22
C PHE A 3 -42.75 4.99 34.16
N PRO A 4 -42.35 3.85 33.61
CA PRO A 4 -40.93 3.58 33.38
C PRO A 4 -40.44 4.34 32.16
N VAL A 5 -39.37 5.09 32.33
CA VAL A 5 -38.61 5.73 31.25
C VAL A 5 -37.86 4.63 30.50
N LEU A 6 -38.27 4.40 29.27
CA LEU A 6 -37.60 3.45 28.36
C LEU A 6 -36.27 4.04 27.90
N TRP A 7 -35.21 3.33 28.17
CA TRP A 7 -33.88 3.53 27.62
C TRP A 7 -33.88 3.24 26.13
N LEU A 8 -33.67 4.23 25.28
CA LEU A 8 -33.32 4.11 23.87
C LEU A 8 -31.95 4.77 23.64
N ILE A 9 -30.89 4.09 24.04
CA ILE A 9 -29.52 4.43 23.65
C ILE A 9 -28.84 3.13 23.22
N GLY A 10 -28.58 2.96 21.94
CA GLY A 10 -27.74 1.84 21.56
C GLY A 10 -27.79 1.35 20.11
N VAL A 11 -27.94 2.23 19.08
CA VAL A 11 -27.89 1.72 17.70
C VAL A 11 -26.91 2.50 16.78
N SER A 12 -26.33 3.61 17.23
CA SER A 12 -25.55 4.48 16.32
C SER A 12 -24.07 4.12 16.14
N PHE A 13 -23.50 3.18 16.90
CA PHE A 13 -22.07 2.87 16.86
C PHE A 13 -21.66 1.80 15.84
N LEU A 14 -22.56 0.91 15.45
CA LEU A 14 -22.23 -0.16 14.48
C LEU A 14 -22.09 0.35 13.03
N ALA A 15 -22.93 1.29 12.63
CA ALA A 15 -22.97 1.78 11.25
C ALA A 15 -21.69 2.53 10.81
N ALA A 16 -21.00 3.20 11.74
CA ALA A 16 -19.77 3.96 11.44
C ALA A 16 -18.53 3.05 11.27
N ALA A 17 -18.50 1.92 11.97
CA ALA A 17 -17.42 0.95 11.82
C ALA A 17 -17.50 0.20 10.48
N ASP A 18 -18.70 -0.17 10.06
CA ASP A 18 -18.93 -0.86 8.78
C ASP A 18 -18.59 0.04 7.59
N SER A 19 -18.97 1.31 7.62
CA SER A 19 -18.67 2.27 6.55
C SER A 19 -17.15 2.49 6.37
N LYS A 20 -16.39 2.54 7.45
CA LYS A 20 -14.95 2.70 7.41
C LYS A 20 -14.23 1.46 6.87
N GLN A 21 -14.71 0.27 7.22
CA GLN A 21 -14.17 -0.98 6.68
C GLN A 21 -14.43 -1.11 5.18
N GLU A 22 -15.62 -0.71 4.74
CA GLU A 22 -15.99 -0.70 3.32
C GLU A 22 -15.12 0.29 2.52
N GLU A 23 -14.84 1.49 3.06
CA GLU A 23 -13.94 2.47 2.45
C GLU A 23 -12.52 1.91 2.28
N VAL A 24 -11.98 1.27 3.31
CA VAL A 24 -10.66 0.62 3.27
C VAL A 24 -10.64 -0.51 2.25
N ALA A 25 -11.68 -1.33 2.19
CA ALA A 25 -11.78 -2.43 1.23
C ALA A 25 -11.77 -1.92 -0.21
N LYS A 26 -12.58 -0.91 -0.53
CA LYS A 26 -12.61 -0.25 -1.84
C LYS A 26 -11.27 0.37 -2.21
N GLU A 27 -10.57 0.94 -1.24
CA GLU A 27 -9.26 1.53 -1.49
C GLU A 27 -8.19 0.47 -1.75
N LEU A 28 -8.22 -0.66 -1.03
CA LEU A 28 -7.34 -1.80 -1.29
C LEU A 28 -7.56 -2.39 -2.69
N GLU A 29 -8.81 -2.54 -3.13
CA GLU A 29 -9.15 -3.00 -4.49
C GLU A 29 -8.50 -2.12 -5.56
N LYS A 30 -8.48 -0.79 -5.35
CA LYS A 30 -7.81 0.14 -6.27
C LYS A 30 -6.29 -0.04 -6.30
N LEU A 31 -5.69 -0.51 -5.22
CA LEU A 31 -4.25 -0.76 -5.14
C LEU A 31 -3.84 -2.14 -5.62
N GLU A 32 -4.76 -3.10 -5.76
CA GLU A 32 -4.46 -4.45 -6.21
C GLU A 32 -3.76 -4.48 -7.57
N GLY A 33 -2.85 -5.44 -7.74
CA GLY A 33 -2.16 -5.70 -8.98
C GLY A 33 -0.65 -5.68 -8.87
N LYS A 34 0.00 -5.63 -10.03
CA LYS A 34 1.46 -5.58 -10.17
C LYS A 34 1.90 -4.16 -10.50
N TRP A 35 2.94 -3.73 -9.83
CA TRP A 35 3.51 -2.40 -9.94
C TRP A 35 5.00 -2.47 -10.22
N ARG A 36 5.47 -1.72 -11.20
CA ARG A 36 6.89 -1.49 -11.44
C ARG A 36 7.30 -0.14 -10.85
N PHE A 37 8.45 -0.09 -10.23
CA PHE A 37 9.02 1.17 -9.79
C PHE A 37 9.52 1.97 -11.00
N VAL A 38 9.35 3.27 -10.95
CA VAL A 38 9.84 4.22 -11.96
C VAL A 38 10.78 5.25 -11.38
N ALA A 39 10.69 5.50 -10.08
CA ALA A 39 11.64 6.33 -9.33
C ALA A 39 11.64 5.93 -7.86
N ILE A 40 12.79 5.96 -7.22
CA ILE A 40 12.99 5.81 -5.78
C ILE A 40 13.99 6.88 -5.36
N VAL A 41 13.61 7.70 -4.37
CA VAL A 41 14.50 8.69 -3.76
C VAL A 41 14.69 8.32 -2.30
N SER A 42 15.95 8.17 -1.87
CA SER A 42 16.31 7.87 -0.49
C SER A 42 17.41 8.85 -0.05
N GLU A 43 17.30 9.38 1.17
CA GLU A 43 18.26 10.36 1.69
C GLU A 43 18.48 11.57 0.74
N GLY A 44 17.43 11.99 0.04
CA GLY A 44 17.46 13.09 -0.93
C GLY A 44 18.20 12.77 -2.23
N LYS A 45 18.54 11.52 -2.50
CA LYS A 45 19.25 11.06 -3.70
C LYS A 45 18.42 10.05 -4.47
N ASP A 46 18.47 10.14 -5.78
CA ASP A 46 17.87 9.13 -6.66
C ASP A 46 18.63 7.81 -6.54
N ILE A 47 17.87 6.72 -6.42
CA ILE A 47 18.41 5.36 -6.49
C ILE A 47 18.75 5.03 -7.96
N PRO A 48 19.86 4.33 -8.24
CA PRO A 48 20.26 3.96 -9.60
C PRO A 48 19.15 3.27 -10.39
N GLU A 49 19.04 3.61 -11.67
CA GLU A 49 17.93 3.19 -12.54
C GLU A 49 17.84 1.66 -12.69
N ASP A 50 18.96 0.95 -12.72
CA ASP A 50 19.03 -0.51 -12.78
C ASP A 50 18.38 -1.16 -11.55
N VAL A 51 18.61 -0.63 -10.36
CA VAL A 51 17.99 -1.08 -9.11
C VAL A 51 16.48 -0.80 -9.15
N VAL A 52 16.07 0.40 -9.56
CA VAL A 52 14.66 0.79 -9.69
C VAL A 52 13.94 -0.11 -10.70
N LYS A 53 14.54 -0.36 -11.84
CA LYS A 53 13.97 -1.23 -12.90
C LYS A 53 13.82 -2.70 -12.48
N ALA A 54 14.66 -3.18 -11.56
CA ALA A 54 14.57 -4.54 -11.03
C ALA A 54 13.50 -4.70 -9.96
N ALA A 55 13.07 -3.60 -9.31
CA ALA A 55 12.10 -3.63 -8.24
C ALA A 55 10.67 -3.86 -8.74
N ARG A 56 9.91 -4.71 -8.03
CA ARG A 56 8.51 -5.01 -8.30
C ARG A 56 7.72 -5.10 -7.01
N LEU A 57 6.52 -4.53 -7.03
CA LEU A 57 5.56 -4.65 -5.95
C LEU A 57 4.30 -5.36 -6.48
N THR A 58 3.84 -6.35 -5.75
CA THR A 58 2.52 -6.98 -5.99
C THR A 58 1.65 -6.76 -4.77
N ILE A 59 0.42 -6.31 -4.98
CA ILE A 59 -0.59 -6.12 -3.94
C ILE A 59 -1.77 -7.04 -4.26
N SER A 60 -2.20 -7.82 -3.28
CA SER A 60 -3.38 -8.69 -3.34
C SER A 60 -4.14 -8.61 -2.01
N GLY A 61 -5.30 -7.98 -2.02
CA GLY A 61 -6.01 -7.60 -0.81
C GLY A 61 -5.12 -6.80 0.13
N LYS A 62 -5.00 -7.25 1.36
CA LYS A 62 -4.11 -6.63 2.37
C LYS A 62 -2.65 -7.08 2.29
N ARG A 63 -2.29 -7.99 1.40
CA ARG A 63 -0.93 -8.53 1.32
C ARG A 63 -0.12 -7.81 0.26
N PHE A 64 1.15 -7.57 0.57
CA PHE A 64 2.12 -7.13 -0.42
C PHE A 64 3.28 -8.11 -0.55
N THR A 65 3.87 -8.13 -1.73
CA THR A 65 5.15 -8.78 -2.03
C THR A 65 6.02 -7.77 -2.75
N LEU A 66 7.11 -7.38 -2.13
CA LEU A 66 8.12 -6.51 -2.69
C LEU A 66 9.34 -7.35 -3.08
N ARG A 67 9.76 -7.26 -4.34
CA ARG A 67 11.00 -7.84 -4.84
C ARG A 67 11.96 -6.74 -5.20
N MET A 68 13.18 -6.82 -4.67
CA MET A 68 14.30 -5.93 -5.00
C MET A 68 15.52 -6.81 -5.24
N ASN A 69 15.99 -6.86 -6.49
CA ASN A 69 17.06 -7.79 -6.90
C ASN A 69 16.73 -9.25 -6.53
N THR A 70 17.56 -9.86 -5.67
CA THR A 70 17.37 -11.22 -5.17
C THR A 70 16.47 -11.31 -3.93
N ASP A 71 16.22 -10.18 -3.28
CA ASP A 71 15.47 -10.14 -2.04
C ASP A 71 13.97 -10.04 -2.27
N THR A 72 13.23 -10.79 -1.45
CA THR A 72 11.77 -10.73 -1.44
C THR A 72 11.29 -10.47 -0.02
N GLN A 73 10.50 -9.42 0.13
CA GLN A 73 9.82 -9.07 1.38
C GLN A 73 8.32 -9.20 1.19
N THR A 74 7.65 -9.72 2.21
CA THR A 74 6.19 -9.83 2.24
C THR A 74 5.64 -9.18 3.50
N GLY A 75 4.38 -8.79 3.46
CA GLY A 75 3.75 -8.23 4.66
C GLY A 75 2.28 -7.90 4.44
N ILE A 76 1.75 -7.18 5.41
CA ILE A 76 0.36 -6.74 5.47
C ILE A 76 0.29 -5.22 5.37
N ILE A 77 -0.68 -4.73 4.62
CA ILE A 77 -1.00 -3.31 4.43
C ILE A 77 -2.23 -2.96 5.27
N ASN A 78 -2.13 -1.87 6.03
CA ASN A 78 -3.26 -1.20 6.65
C ASN A 78 -3.36 0.23 6.10
N LEU A 79 -4.55 0.65 5.69
CA LEU A 79 -4.82 1.94 5.09
C LEU A 79 -5.73 2.80 5.97
N ASN A 80 -5.54 4.10 5.91
CA ASN A 80 -6.53 5.08 6.32
C ASN A 80 -6.78 6.06 5.16
N PRO A 81 -7.75 5.75 4.29
CA PRO A 81 -8.07 6.58 3.13
C PRO A 81 -8.75 7.91 3.49
N SER A 82 -9.33 8.02 4.68
CA SER A 82 -9.97 9.25 5.18
C SER A 82 -8.95 10.28 5.70
N ALA A 83 -7.69 9.91 5.88
CA ALA A 83 -6.63 10.85 6.29
C ALA A 83 -6.20 11.74 5.12
N TYR A 84 -5.64 12.91 5.43
CA TYR A 84 -5.04 13.80 4.44
C TYR A 84 -3.63 14.26 4.87
N PRO A 85 -2.57 13.84 4.16
CA PRO A 85 -2.54 12.81 3.09
C PRO A 85 -3.05 11.45 3.58
N LYS A 86 -3.53 10.60 2.65
CA LYS A 86 -3.91 9.22 2.96
C LYS A 86 -2.74 8.46 3.56
N THR A 87 -2.98 7.65 4.58
CA THR A 87 -1.90 6.96 5.28
C THR A 87 -1.88 5.46 5.03
N ILE A 88 -0.68 4.93 5.02
CA ILE A 88 -0.38 3.50 4.88
C ILE A 88 0.51 3.06 6.04
N GLU A 89 0.24 1.90 6.59
CA GLU A 89 1.11 1.18 7.51
C GLU A 89 1.38 -0.19 6.92
N VAL A 90 2.62 -0.61 6.91
CA VAL A 90 3.00 -1.96 6.53
C VAL A 90 3.58 -2.70 7.73
N THR A 91 3.24 -3.98 7.87
CA THR A 91 3.87 -4.89 8.83
C THR A 91 4.56 -5.98 8.04
N TYR A 92 5.87 -6.13 8.22
CA TYR A 92 6.66 -7.11 7.49
C TYR A 92 6.48 -8.51 8.07
N ASN A 93 6.21 -9.49 7.21
CA ASN A 93 6.08 -10.91 7.57
C ASN A 93 7.35 -11.71 7.27
N SER A 94 8.23 -11.18 6.42
CA SER A 94 9.50 -11.81 6.04
C SER A 94 10.60 -10.76 5.84
N GLY A 95 11.83 -11.24 5.67
CA GLY A 95 13.01 -10.39 5.48
C GLY A 95 13.59 -9.88 6.82
N PRO A 96 14.61 -8.98 6.73
CA PRO A 96 15.31 -8.45 7.90
C PRO A 96 14.41 -7.68 8.88
N GLU A 97 13.32 -7.12 8.37
CA GLU A 97 12.37 -6.30 9.13
C GLU A 97 11.15 -7.09 9.63
N ARG A 98 11.19 -8.43 9.59
CA ARG A 98 10.09 -9.28 10.01
C ARG A 98 9.56 -8.90 11.41
N GLY A 99 8.22 -8.74 11.51
CA GLY A 99 7.51 -8.37 12.72
C GLY A 99 7.51 -6.87 13.02
N LYS A 100 8.27 -6.08 12.27
CA LYS A 100 8.34 -4.63 12.44
C LYS A 100 7.35 -3.92 11.52
N LYS A 101 7.09 -2.65 11.84
CA LYS A 101 6.18 -1.78 11.11
C LYS A 101 6.93 -0.62 10.48
N ALA A 102 6.46 -0.21 9.31
CA ALA A 102 6.84 1.03 8.67
C ALA A 102 5.59 1.88 8.39
N LEU A 103 5.71 3.18 8.57
CA LEU A 103 4.61 4.13 8.47
C LEU A 103 4.82 5.02 7.25
N GLY A 104 3.77 5.27 6.47
CA GLY A 104 3.86 6.08 5.27
C GLY A 104 2.59 6.84 4.95
N ILE A 105 2.69 7.55 3.84
CA ILE A 105 1.58 8.21 3.16
C ILE A 105 1.56 7.75 1.70
N TYR A 106 0.39 7.77 1.07
CA TYR A 106 0.26 7.36 -0.33
C TYR A 106 -0.75 8.22 -1.08
N GLU A 107 -0.59 8.22 -2.38
CA GLU A 107 -1.47 8.86 -3.35
C GLU A 107 -1.59 7.96 -4.58
N LEU A 108 -2.81 7.73 -5.04
CA LEU A 108 -3.10 6.95 -6.23
C LEU A 108 -3.80 7.83 -7.26
N GLU A 109 -3.17 8.02 -8.40
CA GLU A 109 -3.73 8.70 -9.57
C GLU A 109 -3.76 7.73 -10.75
N TYR A 110 -4.96 7.25 -11.14
CA TYR A 110 -5.12 6.28 -12.22
C TYR A 110 -4.20 5.04 -12.06
N ASN A 111 -3.12 4.98 -12.83
CA ASN A 111 -2.16 3.88 -12.85
C ASN A 111 -0.81 4.25 -12.20
N LYS A 112 -0.73 5.39 -11.53
CA LYS A 112 0.46 5.88 -10.84
C LYS A 112 0.22 5.88 -9.34
N LEU A 113 1.05 5.15 -8.64
CA LEU A 113 1.06 5.10 -7.18
C LEU A 113 2.32 5.82 -6.68
N LYS A 114 2.13 6.81 -5.84
CA LYS A 114 3.20 7.49 -5.11
C LYS A 114 3.11 7.12 -3.64
N VAL A 115 4.21 6.69 -3.07
CA VAL A 115 4.30 6.31 -1.66
C VAL A 115 5.51 7.01 -1.05
N CYS A 116 5.34 7.56 0.14
CA CYS A 116 6.47 8.01 0.95
C CYS A 116 6.45 7.22 2.26
N MET A 117 7.44 6.36 2.44
CA MET A 117 7.56 5.50 3.62
C MET A 117 8.66 6.01 4.56
N GLY A 118 8.40 6.00 5.86
CA GLY A 118 9.46 6.01 6.85
C GLY A 118 10.11 4.62 6.91
N ILE A 119 11.42 4.54 7.00
CA ILE A 119 12.09 3.27 7.36
C ILE A 119 11.60 2.80 8.73
N VAL A 120 11.81 1.54 9.06
CA VAL A 120 11.42 1.01 10.38
C VAL A 120 12.02 1.84 11.51
N GLY A 121 11.16 2.31 12.41
CA GLY A 121 11.54 3.20 13.52
C GLY A 121 11.49 4.70 13.21
N ALA A 122 11.37 5.10 11.94
CA ALA A 122 11.18 6.50 11.59
C ALA A 122 9.72 6.95 11.76
N THR A 123 9.53 8.25 11.92
CA THR A 123 8.20 8.88 11.98
C THR A 123 7.49 8.80 10.63
N ARG A 124 6.16 8.85 10.65
CA ARG A 124 5.36 8.94 9.43
C ARG A 124 5.68 10.22 8.66
N PRO A 125 5.98 10.14 7.36
CA PRO A 125 6.08 11.33 6.52
C PRO A 125 4.77 12.11 6.50
N THR A 126 4.88 13.44 6.40
CA THR A 126 3.73 14.34 6.22
C THR A 126 3.69 14.95 4.81
N LYS A 127 4.76 14.76 4.03
CA LYS A 127 4.92 15.25 2.65
C LYS A 127 5.58 14.17 1.80
N PHE A 128 5.30 14.18 0.50
CA PHE A 128 5.93 13.30 -0.47
C PHE A 128 7.33 13.79 -0.85
N VAL A 129 8.25 13.68 0.10
CA VAL A 129 9.65 14.11 -0.05
C VAL A 129 10.57 13.23 0.79
N SER A 130 11.71 12.85 0.22
CA SER A 130 12.83 12.25 0.94
C SER A 130 13.94 13.32 1.06
N LYS A 131 14.42 13.54 2.28
CA LYS A 131 15.53 14.46 2.57
C LYS A 131 16.66 13.70 3.26
N PRO A 132 17.90 14.21 3.21
CA PRO A 132 18.99 13.63 4.01
C PRO A 132 18.59 13.51 5.48
N GLN A 133 18.92 12.38 6.09
CA GLN A 133 18.65 12.05 7.52
C GLN A 133 17.17 12.06 7.93
N SER A 134 16.23 12.11 6.97
CA SER A 134 14.80 12.04 7.28
C SER A 134 14.33 10.63 7.63
N GLY A 135 15.05 9.61 7.20
CA GLY A 135 14.61 8.23 7.25
C GLY A 135 13.40 7.95 6.35
N HIS A 136 13.14 8.84 5.38
CA HIS A 136 12.02 8.70 4.45
C HIS A 136 12.50 8.26 3.07
N VAL A 137 11.75 7.35 2.46
CA VAL A 137 11.94 6.89 1.09
C VAL A 137 10.71 7.28 0.27
N LEU A 138 10.92 8.03 -0.81
CA LEU A 138 9.87 8.40 -1.75
C LEU A 138 9.92 7.44 -2.95
N GLU A 139 8.81 6.82 -3.24
CA GLU A 139 8.66 5.82 -4.28
C GLU A 139 7.57 6.25 -5.27
N THR A 140 7.84 6.11 -6.54
CA THR A 140 6.86 6.28 -7.61
C THR A 140 6.77 5.00 -8.42
N LEU A 141 5.55 4.50 -8.55
CA LEU A 141 5.26 3.24 -9.21
C LEU A 141 4.21 3.44 -10.31
N MET A 142 4.32 2.63 -11.35
CA MET A 142 3.32 2.53 -12.41
C MET A 142 2.75 1.12 -12.43
N ARG A 143 1.43 1.03 -12.62
CA ARG A 143 0.75 -0.26 -12.77
C ARG A 143 1.26 -0.99 -13.99
N GLU A 144 1.60 -2.26 -13.85
CA GLU A 144 1.89 -3.11 -15.00
C GLU A 144 0.60 -3.46 -15.72
N LYS A 145 0.60 -3.35 -17.04
CA LYS A 145 -0.50 -3.85 -17.86
C LYS A 145 -0.54 -5.37 -17.72
N SER A 146 -1.70 -5.94 -17.41
CA SER A 146 -1.91 -7.38 -17.51
C SER A 146 -1.68 -7.77 -18.96
N SER A 147 -0.65 -8.59 -19.25
CA SER A 147 -0.50 -9.19 -20.57
C SER A 147 -1.73 -10.05 -20.84
N PRO A 148 -2.40 -9.90 -21.99
CA PRO A 148 -3.47 -10.81 -22.35
C PRO A 148 -2.91 -12.23 -22.36
N ASN A 149 -3.60 -13.12 -21.67
CA ASN A 149 -3.25 -14.52 -21.50
C ASN A 149 -3.07 -15.19 -22.88
N ARG A 150 -1.83 -15.54 -23.25
CA ARG A 150 -1.48 -16.28 -24.46
C ARG A 150 -1.79 -17.77 -24.31
N SER A 151 -2.94 -18.11 -23.78
CA SER A 151 -3.37 -19.50 -23.64
C SER A 151 -4.61 -19.77 -24.50
N ASN A 152 -4.50 -19.59 -25.82
CA ASN A 152 -5.40 -20.26 -26.78
C ASN A 152 -4.89 -20.14 -28.24
N GLN A 153 -3.65 -20.57 -28.49
CA GLN A 153 -3.24 -20.89 -29.86
C GLN A 153 -2.50 -22.23 -29.82
N GLY A 154 -3.20 -23.27 -30.11
CA GLY A 154 -2.55 -24.58 -30.32
C GLY A 154 -3.48 -25.76 -30.20
N LYS A 155 -4.59 -25.79 -30.93
CA LYS A 155 -5.23 -27.05 -31.33
C LYS A 155 -6.16 -26.79 -32.52
N ASN A 156 -5.60 -26.64 -33.69
CA ASN A 156 -6.26 -27.00 -34.94
C ASN A 156 -5.13 -27.26 -35.93
N SER A 157 -4.81 -28.51 -36.10
CA SER A 157 -4.19 -29.03 -37.32
C SER A 157 -4.85 -30.36 -37.62
N PRO A 158 -5.19 -30.56 -38.91
CA PRO A 158 -6.02 -31.65 -39.42
C PRO A 158 -5.33 -32.99 -39.32
#